data_37d793cc8e87445c6a71457146b66c10
#
_entry.id   37d793cc8e87445c6a71457146b66c10
#
_cell.length_a   1.000
_cell.length_b   1.000
_cell.length_c   1.000
_cell.angle_alpha   90.00
_cell.angle_beta   90.00
_cell.angle_gamma   90.00
#
_symmetry.space_group_name_H-M   'P 1'
#
loop_
_entity.id
_entity.type
_entity.pdbx_description
1 polymer ?
#
loop_
_entity_poly.entity_id
_entity_poly.type
_entity_poly.pdbx_seq_one_letter_code
_entity_poly.pdbx_strand_id
1 'polypeptide(L)'
;MVTDLSVNHNYADLGDVMLHYVTAGKGPPVVLLHGWPQTWWEWRHVIPELSKDYTVIAPDLRGLGDSSRPVDGYDKMTVANDVWRLVSEKLGYSSFLLVGHDWGGPTAYAL
;
A
#
# COMPACT_ATOMS: atom_id res chain seq x y z
N MET A 1 -7.62 -22.47 8.25
CA MET A 1 -8.13 -21.16 8.54
C MET A 1 -6.99 -20.23 8.91
N VAL A 2 -6.93 -19.09 8.29
CA VAL A 2 -5.95 -18.09 8.68
C VAL A 2 -6.48 -17.36 9.89
N THR A 3 -5.91 -17.65 11.03
CA THR A 3 -6.33 -17.02 12.27
C THR A 3 -5.37 -15.95 12.70
N ASP A 4 -4.17 -15.95 12.12
CA ASP A 4 -3.12 -15.05 12.56
C ASP A 4 -2.43 -14.46 11.35
N LEU A 5 -2.72 -13.20 11.09
CA LEU A 5 -2.09 -12.46 10.02
C LEU A 5 -1.03 -11.56 10.66
N SER A 6 0.22 -12.02 10.62
CA SER A 6 1.33 -11.28 11.22
C SER A 6 1.72 -10.11 10.34
N VAL A 7 1.12 -8.97 10.61
CA VAL A 7 1.45 -7.71 9.93
C VAL A 7 1.73 -6.63 10.96
N ASN A 8 2.53 -5.67 10.57
CA ASN A 8 2.76 -4.47 11.35
C ASN A 8 1.93 -3.34 10.75
N HIS A 9 1.17 -2.64 11.59
CA HIS A 9 0.38 -1.49 11.19
C HIS A 9 1.19 -0.22 11.39
N ASN A 10 1.25 0.61 10.36
CA ASN A 10 2.05 1.82 10.37
C ASN A 10 1.28 2.98 9.75
N TYR A 11 1.69 4.19 10.09
CA TYR A 11 1.14 5.42 9.50
C TYR A 11 2.27 6.28 9.01
N ALA A 12 2.11 6.85 7.82
CA ALA A 12 3.06 7.80 7.26
C ALA A 12 2.37 9.12 7.01
N ASP A 13 2.90 10.18 7.60
CA ASP A 13 2.39 11.53 7.39
C ASP A 13 3.12 12.13 6.19
N LEU A 14 2.37 12.32 5.10
CA LEU A 14 2.89 12.90 3.86
C LEU A 14 2.59 14.41 3.75
N GLY A 15 2.04 15.00 4.81
CA GLY A 15 1.67 16.40 4.83
C GLY A 15 0.20 16.60 4.49
N ASP A 16 -0.16 16.35 3.25
CA ASP A 16 -1.54 16.50 2.76
C ASP A 16 -2.40 15.27 2.98
N VAL A 17 -1.80 14.14 3.29
CA VAL A 17 -2.51 12.90 3.56
C VAL A 17 -1.69 12.07 4.55
N MET A 18 -2.38 11.34 5.42
CA MET A 18 -1.75 10.33 6.25
C MET A 18 -2.15 8.97 5.71
N LEU A 19 -1.18 8.16 5.32
CA LEU A 19 -1.43 6.83 4.82
C LEU A 19 -1.21 5.79 5.90
N HIS A 20 -2.21 4.96 6.11
CA HIS A 20 -2.06 3.73 6.86
C HIS A 20 -1.51 2.67 5.91
N TYR A 21 -0.56 1.88 6.37
CA TYR A 21 -0.05 0.76 5.58
C TYR A 21 0.36 -0.37 6.50
N VAL A 22 0.31 -1.58 5.97
CA VAL A 22 0.80 -2.75 6.70
C VAL A 22 2.07 -3.25 6.04
N THR A 23 2.95 -3.81 6.86
CA THR A 23 4.18 -4.44 6.36
C THR A 23 4.30 -5.84 6.95
N ALA A 24 4.93 -6.72 6.21
CA ALA A 24 5.20 -8.09 6.66
C ALA A 24 6.38 -8.66 5.88
N GLY A 25 7.13 -9.53 6.55
CA GLY A 25 8.19 -10.28 5.90
C GLY A 25 9.50 -9.54 5.77
N LYS A 26 10.43 -10.19 5.08
CA LYS A 26 11.76 -9.66 4.80
C LYS A 26 12.16 -10.07 3.39
N GLY A 27 12.97 -9.25 2.76
CA GLY A 27 13.45 -9.50 1.40
C GLY A 27 13.21 -8.31 0.51
N PRO A 28 13.28 -8.50 -0.82
CA PRO A 28 13.02 -7.40 -1.75
C PRO A 28 11.61 -6.83 -1.54
N PRO A 29 11.40 -5.52 -1.68
CA PRO A 29 10.09 -4.93 -1.44
C PRO A 29 9.09 -5.23 -2.55
N VAL A 30 7.86 -5.56 -2.16
CA VAL A 30 6.72 -5.68 -3.06
C VAL A 30 5.58 -4.82 -2.50
N VAL A 31 5.01 -3.98 -3.35
CA VAL A 31 3.93 -3.07 -2.97
C VAL A 31 2.63 -3.60 -3.57
N LEU A 32 1.62 -3.76 -2.73
CA LEU A 32 0.32 -4.28 -3.13
C LEU A 32 -0.71 -3.16 -3.05
N LEU A 33 -1.31 -2.78 -4.17
CA LEU A 33 -2.28 -1.71 -4.25
C LEU A 33 -3.68 -2.28 -4.49
N HIS A 34 -4.56 -2.06 -3.51
CA HIS A 34 -5.94 -2.56 -3.55
C HIS A 34 -6.82 -1.76 -4.51
N GLY A 35 -8.01 -2.32 -4.79
CA GLY A 35 -9.03 -1.67 -5.60
C GLY A 35 -10.03 -0.90 -4.76
N TRP A 36 -10.96 -0.21 -5.42
CA TRP A 36 -12.05 0.51 -4.77
C TRP A 36 -13.29 -0.39 -4.70
N PRO A 37 -14.00 -0.47 -3.59
CA PRO A 37 -13.83 0.23 -2.31
C PRO A 37 -13.07 -0.60 -1.28
N GLN A 38 -12.04 -1.25 -1.69
CA GLN A 38 -11.28 -2.17 -0.85
C GLN A 38 -10.30 -1.41 0.06
N THR A 39 -9.48 -2.19 0.79
CA THR A 39 -8.40 -1.74 1.65
C THR A 39 -7.27 -2.74 1.53
N TRP A 40 -6.19 -2.53 2.28
CA TRP A 40 -5.09 -3.51 2.33
C TRP A 40 -5.61 -4.92 2.66
N TRP A 41 -6.74 -5.03 3.33
CA TRP A 41 -7.35 -6.30 3.74
C TRP A 41 -7.69 -7.20 2.55
N GLU A 42 -7.83 -6.62 1.37
CA GLU A 42 -8.00 -7.37 0.12
C GLU A 42 -6.88 -8.41 -0.05
N TRP A 43 -5.68 -8.09 0.44
CA TRP A 43 -4.49 -8.90 0.25
C TRP A 43 -4.22 -9.90 1.38
N ARG A 44 -5.14 -10.05 2.32
CA ARG A 44 -4.93 -10.84 3.54
C ARG A 44 -4.53 -12.30 3.29
N HIS A 45 -4.97 -12.88 2.18
CA HIS A 45 -4.60 -14.25 1.83
C HIS A 45 -3.29 -14.33 1.04
N VAL A 46 -2.87 -13.25 0.44
CA VAL A 46 -1.65 -13.15 -0.36
C VAL A 46 -0.45 -12.82 0.52
N ILE A 47 -0.63 -11.97 1.51
CA ILE A 47 0.45 -11.48 2.36
C ILE A 47 1.23 -12.61 3.03
N PRO A 48 0.61 -13.63 3.65
CA PRO A 48 1.38 -14.68 4.30
C PRO A 48 2.33 -15.42 3.35
N GLU A 49 1.90 -15.63 2.11
CA GLU A 49 2.75 -16.33 1.13
C GLU A 49 3.88 -15.44 0.65
N LEU A 50 3.59 -14.20 0.31
CA LEU A 50 4.61 -13.28 -0.18
C LEU A 50 5.62 -12.92 0.90
N SER A 51 5.19 -12.82 2.14
CA SER A 51 6.06 -12.40 3.24
C SER A 51 7.15 -13.41 3.56
N LYS A 52 7.09 -14.61 3.01
CA LYS A 52 8.14 -15.60 3.17
C LYS A 52 9.42 -15.17 2.44
N ASP A 53 9.28 -14.50 1.31
CA ASP A 53 10.40 -14.16 0.44
C ASP A 53 10.54 -12.66 0.18
N TYR A 54 9.55 -11.86 0.55
CA TYR A 54 9.51 -10.44 0.24
C TYR A 54 9.17 -9.60 1.46
N THR A 55 9.58 -8.34 1.42
CA THR A 55 9.02 -7.33 2.32
C THR A 55 7.76 -6.81 1.66
N VAL A 56 6.61 -7.17 2.23
CA VAL A 56 5.31 -6.75 1.70
C VAL A 56 4.94 -5.40 2.28
N ILE A 57 4.51 -4.49 1.41
CA ILE A 57 4.03 -3.16 1.79
C ILE A 57 2.65 -3.00 1.16
N ALA A 58 1.61 -2.93 1.98
CA ALA A 58 0.24 -2.83 1.49
C ALA A 58 -0.44 -1.61 2.11
N PRO A 59 -0.44 -0.47 1.40
CA PRO A 59 -1.09 0.72 1.91
C PRO A 59 -2.59 0.70 1.68
N ASP A 60 -3.32 1.41 2.54
CA ASP A 60 -4.66 1.86 2.25
C ASP A 60 -4.54 3.14 1.43
N LEU A 61 -5.15 3.15 0.26
CA LEU A 61 -5.09 4.33 -0.59
C LEU A 61 -5.87 5.49 0.04
N ARG A 62 -5.53 6.70 -0.37
CA ARG A 62 -6.16 7.94 0.09
C ARG A 62 -7.69 7.80 0.14
N GLY A 63 -8.28 8.14 1.27
CA GLY A 63 -9.74 8.11 1.44
C GLY A 63 -10.31 6.75 1.82
N LEU A 64 -9.49 5.70 1.91
CA LEU A 64 -9.96 4.35 2.16
C LEU A 64 -9.28 3.76 3.39
N GLY A 65 -9.91 2.77 3.98
CA GLY A 65 -9.39 2.09 5.16
C GLY A 65 -9.09 3.06 6.29
N ASP A 66 -7.90 2.94 6.84
CA ASP A 66 -7.46 3.77 7.95
C ASP A 66 -6.60 4.96 7.50
N SER A 67 -6.46 5.16 6.20
CA SER A 67 -5.82 6.37 5.68
C SER A 67 -6.76 7.56 5.82
N SER A 68 -6.20 8.78 5.87
CA SER A 68 -7.01 9.98 6.01
C SER A 68 -7.83 10.24 4.75
N ARG A 69 -8.86 11.07 4.89
CA ARG A 69 -9.83 11.36 3.83
C ARG A 69 -9.78 12.83 3.44
N PRO A 70 -8.74 13.25 2.70
CA PRO A 70 -8.68 14.63 2.21
C PRO A 70 -9.87 14.95 1.32
N VAL A 71 -10.15 16.25 1.18
CA VAL A 71 -11.28 16.72 0.37
C VAL A 71 -11.10 16.39 -1.11
N ASP A 72 -9.86 16.40 -1.59
CA ASP A 72 -9.57 16.21 -3.02
C ASP A 72 -8.31 15.35 -3.22
N GLY A 73 -7.81 15.31 -4.46
CA GLY A 73 -6.60 14.56 -4.77
C GLY A 73 -6.86 13.10 -5.08
N TYR A 74 -8.05 12.78 -5.58
CA TYR A 74 -8.41 11.40 -5.85
C TYR A 74 -8.15 10.96 -7.28
N ASP A 75 -7.53 11.80 -8.10
CA ASP A 75 -7.07 11.40 -9.41
C ASP A 75 -5.91 10.41 -9.27
N LYS A 76 -5.78 9.53 -10.25
CA LYS A 76 -4.81 8.44 -10.18
C LYS A 76 -3.36 8.92 -10.05
N MET A 77 -3.02 10.06 -10.62
CA MET A 77 -1.66 10.59 -10.53
C MET A 77 -1.33 11.04 -9.11
N THR A 78 -2.27 11.69 -8.44
CA THR A 78 -2.07 12.13 -7.06
C THR A 78 -1.99 10.92 -6.13
N VAL A 79 -2.87 9.94 -6.32
CA VAL A 79 -2.87 8.72 -5.52
C VAL A 79 -1.57 7.94 -5.74
N ALA A 80 -1.10 7.85 -6.99
CA ALA A 80 0.17 7.21 -7.29
C ALA A 80 1.34 7.94 -6.62
N ASN A 81 1.30 9.27 -6.60
CA ASN A 81 2.33 10.06 -5.95
C ASN A 81 2.35 9.83 -4.43
N ASP A 82 1.18 9.61 -3.82
CA ASP A 82 1.13 9.24 -2.40
C ASP A 82 1.94 7.97 -2.16
N VAL A 83 1.72 6.96 -2.99
CA VAL A 83 2.42 5.68 -2.86
C VAL A 83 3.91 5.85 -3.11
N TRP A 84 4.28 6.63 -4.11
CA TRP A 84 5.68 6.90 -4.42
C TRP A 84 6.37 7.56 -3.22
N ARG A 85 5.75 8.59 -2.63
CA ARG A 85 6.31 9.28 -1.47
C ARG A 85 6.45 8.33 -0.28
N LEU A 86 5.46 7.46 -0.08
CA LEU A 86 5.53 6.47 1.01
C LEU A 86 6.72 5.55 0.79
N VAL A 87 6.81 4.91 -0.36
CA VAL A 87 7.77 3.84 -0.59
C VAL A 87 9.18 4.39 -0.76
N SER A 88 9.35 5.45 -1.55
CA SER A 88 10.69 5.97 -1.84
C SER A 88 11.19 6.95 -0.79
N GLU A 89 10.36 7.88 -0.33
CA GLU A 89 10.80 8.93 0.60
C GLU A 89 10.72 8.51 2.05
N LYS A 90 9.63 7.87 2.47
CA LYS A 90 9.48 7.50 3.88
C LYS A 90 10.15 6.17 4.19
N LEU A 91 10.04 5.19 3.30
CA LEU A 91 10.61 3.86 3.52
C LEU A 91 11.98 3.67 2.88
N GLY A 92 12.37 4.55 1.97
CA GLY A 92 13.73 4.57 1.42
C GLY A 92 14.05 3.55 0.35
N TYR A 93 13.03 2.95 -0.29
CA TYR A 93 13.27 1.98 -1.34
C TYR A 93 13.40 2.68 -2.69
N SER A 94 14.49 2.39 -3.41
CA SER A 94 14.73 2.97 -4.74
C SER A 94 14.09 2.15 -5.85
N SER A 95 13.80 0.87 -5.59
CA SER A 95 13.12 0.01 -6.55
C SER A 95 12.26 -1.00 -5.78
N PHE A 96 11.15 -1.42 -6.39
CA PHE A 96 10.23 -2.35 -5.76
C PHE A 96 9.34 -2.99 -6.82
N LEU A 97 8.85 -4.20 -6.52
CA LEU A 97 7.82 -4.83 -7.32
C LEU A 97 6.47 -4.21 -6.99
N LEU A 98 5.60 -4.14 -7.98
CA LEU A 98 4.33 -3.45 -7.82
C LEU A 98 3.21 -4.32 -8.38
N VAL A 99 2.18 -4.54 -7.56
CA VAL A 99 0.98 -5.29 -7.93
C VAL A 99 -0.23 -4.42 -7.66
N GLY A 100 -1.08 -4.25 -8.66
CA GLY A 100 -2.30 -3.45 -8.52
C GLY A 100 -3.51 -4.26 -8.94
N HIS A 101 -4.65 -3.98 -8.31
CA HIS A 101 -5.92 -4.63 -8.60
C HIS A 101 -7.01 -3.58 -8.68
N ASP A 102 -7.88 -3.64 -9.70
CA ASP A 102 -8.99 -2.71 -9.92
C ASP A 102 -8.45 -1.27 -9.99
N TRP A 103 -8.88 -0.36 -9.12
CA TRP A 103 -8.34 1.00 -9.08
C TRP A 103 -6.85 1.04 -8.75
N GLY A 104 -6.35 0.02 -8.04
CA GLY A 104 -4.92 -0.13 -7.81
C GLY A 104 -4.14 -0.34 -9.11
N GLY A 105 -4.77 -0.93 -10.14
CA GLY A 105 -4.15 -1.14 -11.43
C GLY A 105 -3.76 0.17 -12.13
N PRO A 106 -4.72 1.10 -12.39
CA PRO A 106 -4.39 2.40 -12.95
C PRO A 106 -3.40 3.20 -12.09
N THR A 107 -3.53 3.11 -10.77
CA THR A 107 -2.60 3.77 -9.85
C THR A 107 -1.20 3.21 -10.02
N ALA A 108 -1.07 1.90 -10.10
CA ALA A 108 0.21 1.24 -10.33
C ALA A 108 0.82 1.65 -11.67
N TYR A 109 -0.01 1.75 -12.70
CA TYR A 109 0.45 2.16 -14.03
C TYR A 109 0.97 3.61 -14.00
N ALA A 110 0.31 4.48 -13.25
CA ALA A 110 0.71 5.89 -13.13
C ALA A 110 1.99 6.07 -12.31
N LEU A 111 2.32 5.08 -11.50
CA LEU A 111 3.51 5.12 -10.67
C LEU A 111 4.79 4.97 -11.50
#